data_bfe039740673f8f818fd8aa10392c680
#
_entry.id   bfe039740673f8f818fd8aa10392c680
#
_cell.length_a   1.000
_cell.length_b   1.000
_cell.length_c   1.000
_cell.angle_alpha   90.00
_cell.angle_beta   90.00
_cell.angle_gamma   90.00
#
_symmetry.space_group_name_H-M   'P 1'
#
loop_
_entity.id
_entity.type
_entity.pdbx_description
1 polymer ?
#
loop_
_entity_poly.entity_id
_entity_poly.type
_entity_poly.pdbx_seq_one_letter_code
_entity_poly.pdbx_strand_id
1 'polypeptide(L)'
;MLRKYQQRAIDQLYDWFRANKYGNPCIVLPTGSGKSHVVAAICKDAVENWPETQVLMVTHVKELIEQNAEKMLLHWPDAPLGIYSAGIGRKELHQQITFAGIQSIRNKATDIGHIDLMIVDEAHLISHNTDTSYRKLIHYLKMINPAMRVIGLTATPYRLGHGMITDKPGIFDALI
;
A
#
# COMPACT_ATOMS: atom_id res chain seq x y z
N MET A 1 -7.07 5.38 19.01
CA MET A 1 -8.13 6.24 18.40
C MET A 1 -7.47 7.10 17.32
N LEU A 2 -8.07 7.18 16.13
CA LEU A 2 -7.59 8.04 15.04
C LEU A 2 -7.83 9.53 15.38
N ARG A 3 -6.90 10.39 14.94
CA ARG A 3 -7.10 11.85 14.97
C ARG A 3 -8.07 12.26 13.86
N LYS A 4 -8.75 13.41 13.99
CA LYS A 4 -9.76 13.86 13.02
C LYS A 4 -9.27 13.89 11.57
N TYR A 5 -8.04 14.34 11.33
CA TYR A 5 -7.47 14.39 9.97
C TYR A 5 -7.14 13.00 9.41
N GLN A 6 -6.78 12.04 10.28
CA GLN A 6 -6.53 10.65 9.86
C GLN A 6 -7.85 9.98 9.47
N GLN A 7 -8.91 10.18 10.26
CA GLN A 7 -10.24 9.69 9.93
C GLN A 7 -10.72 10.32 8.61
N ARG A 8 -10.57 11.64 8.47
CA ARG A 8 -10.94 12.34 7.23
C ARG A 8 -10.24 11.79 6.00
N ALA A 9 -8.95 11.44 6.09
CA ALA A 9 -8.23 10.85 4.97
C ALA A 9 -8.81 9.49 4.56
N ILE A 10 -9.23 8.66 5.53
CA ILE A 10 -9.88 7.38 5.28
C ILE A 10 -11.26 7.59 4.65
N ASP A 11 -12.06 8.51 5.19
CA ASP A 11 -13.39 8.83 4.65
C ASP A 11 -13.29 9.30 3.20
N GLN A 12 -12.35 10.20 2.90
CA GLN A 12 -12.09 10.68 1.54
C GLN A 12 -11.62 9.56 0.60
N LEU A 13 -10.81 8.61 1.09
CA LEU A 13 -10.41 7.43 0.31
C LEU A 13 -11.63 6.59 -0.08
N TYR A 14 -12.52 6.32 0.86
CA TYR A 14 -13.71 5.53 0.59
C TYR A 14 -14.70 6.27 -0.32
N ASP A 15 -14.86 7.60 -0.14
CA ASP A 15 -15.66 8.42 -1.05
C ASP A 15 -15.09 8.39 -2.47
N TRP A 16 -13.77 8.47 -2.60
CA TRP A 16 -13.10 8.34 -3.88
C TRP A 16 -13.36 6.98 -4.53
N PHE A 17 -13.28 5.88 -3.77
CA PHE A 17 -13.58 4.54 -4.27
C PHE A 17 -15.04 4.36 -4.70
N ARG A 18 -15.98 4.99 -4.00
CA ARG A 18 -17.41 4.98 -4.39
C ARG A 18 -17.65 5.75 -5.69
N ALA A 19 -16.96 6.87 -5.87
CA ALA A 19 -17.09 7.73 -7.05
C ALA A 19 -16.33 7.20 -8.28
N ASN A 20 -15.27 6.42 -8.08
CA ASN A 20 -14.37 6.00 -9.14
C ASN A 20 -14.23 4.47 -9.18
N LYS A 21 -14.72 3.88 -10.28
CA LYS A 21 -14.58 2.44 -10.52
C LYS A 21 -13.12 2.02 -10.75
N TYR A 22 -12.31 2.89 -11.34
CA TYR A 22 -10.91 2.66 -11.70
C TYR A 22 -10.03 3.78 -11.16
N GLY A 23 -8.71 3.55 -11.23
CA GLY A 23 -7.69 4.49 -10.82
C GLY A 23 -7.09 4.19 -9.46
N ASN A 24 -5.97 4.84 -9.18
CA ASN A 24 -5.14 4.62 -8.02
C ASN A 24 -4.96 5.95 -7.26
N PRO A 25 -5.71 6.18 -6.16
CA PRO A 25 -5.53 7.39 -5.35
C PRO A 25 -4.27 7.30 -4.50
N CYS A 26 -3.73 8.46 -4.12
CA CYS A 26 -2.63 8.56 -3.19
C CYS A 26 -3.01 9.46 -2.00
N ILE A 27 -2.92 8.93 -0.79
CA ILE A 27 -3.14 9.67 0.45
C ILE A 27 -1.87 10.46 0.77
N VAL A 28 -2.02 11.77 0.96
CA VAL A 28 -0.93 12.68 1.31
C VAL A 28 -1.05 13.08 2.78
N LEU A 29 -0.12 12.58 3.59
CA LEU A 29 -0.07 12.89 5.02
C LEU A 29 1.35 13.27 5.41
N PRO A 30 1.56 14.41 6.09
CA PRO A 30 2.88 14.89 6.48
C PRO A 30 3.69 13.84 7.26
N THR A 31 5.01 13.99 7.26
CA THR A 31 5.89 13.19 8.13
C THR A 31 5.48 13.38 9.58
N GLY A 32 5.46 12.30 10.37
CA GLY A 32 5.03 12.36 11.77
C GLY A 32 3.51 12.43 12.00
N SER A 33 2.69 12.51 10.93
CA SER A 33 1.22 12.55 11.05
C SER A 33 0.60 11.20 11.49
N GLY A 34 1.39 10.14 11.60
CA GLY A 34 0.90 8.81 11.95
C GLY A 34 0.30 8.05 10.75
N LYS A 35 0.95 8.09 9.58
CA LYS A 35 0.58 7.26 8.41
C LYS A 35 0.36 5.79 8.77
N SER A 36 1.19 5.24 9.68
CA SER A 36 1.06 3.85 10.12
C SER A 36 -0.27 3.55 10.84
N HIS A 37 -0.84 4.55 11.56
CA HIS A 37 -2.17 4.41 12.16
C HIS A 37 -3.27 4.35 11.09
N VAL A 38 -3.12 5.16 10.03
CA VAL A 38 -4.06 5.16 8.90
C VAL A 38 -4.00 3.82 8.17
N VAL A 39 -2.80 3.30 7.90
CA VAL A 39 -2.62 1.98 7.30
C VAL A 39 -3.24 0.89 8.16
N ALA A 40 -2.94 0.86 9.45
CA ALA A 40 -3.50 -0.14 10.37
C ALA A 40 -5.04 -0.07 10.42
N ALA A 41 -5.60 1.14 10.42
CA ALA A 41 -7.05 1.32 10.41
C ALA A 41 -7.70 0.86 9.10
N ILE A 42 -7.10 1.18 7.94
CA ILE A 42 -7.59 0.71 6.62
C ILE A 42 -7.53 -0.82 6.55
N CYS A 43 -6.41 -1.43 6.95
CA CYS A 43 -6.25 -2.88 6.93
C CYS A 43 -7.25 -3.56 7.86
N LYS A 44 -7.40 -3.04 9.09
CA LYS A 44 -8.32 -3.58 10.08
C LYS A 44 -9.77 -3.50 9.60
N ASP A 45 -10.19 -2.32 9.12
CA ASP A 45 -11.53 -2.12 8.57
C ASP A 45 -11.81 -3.06 7.39
N ALA A 46 -10.84 -3.23 6.47
CA ALA A 46 -10.98 -4.12 5.33
C ALA A 46 -11.15 -5.59 5.78
N VAL A 47 -10.34 -6.07 6.71
CA VAL A 47 -10.40 -7.46 7.19
C VAL A 47 -11.64 -7.73 8.05
N GLU A 48 -12.05 -6.79 8.90
CA GLU A 48 -13.22 -6.94 9.76
C GLU A 48 -14.54 -6.90 8.98
N ASN A 49 -14.65 -6.04 7.97
CA ASN A 49 -15.87 -5.93 7.15
C ASN A 49 -15.93 -6.93 5.99
N TRP A 50 -14.77 -7.38 5.51
CA TRP A 50 -14.64 -8.37 4.42
C TRP A 50 -13.59 -9.42 4.80
N PRO A 51 -13.96 -10.47 5.55
CA PRO A 51 -13.03 -11.46 6.13
C PRO A 51 -12.15 -12.20 5.12
N GLU A 52 -12.54 -12.22 3.84
CA GLU A 52 -11.74 -12.86 2.77
C GLU A 52 -10.73 -11.88 2.12
N THR A 53 -10.70 -10.60 2.54
CA THR A 53 -9.83 -9.58 1.95
C THR A 53 -8.36 -9.91 2.14
N GLN A 54 -7.61 -9.84 1.04
CA GLN A 54 -6.17 -9.98 1.02
C GLN A 54 -5.51 -8.61 0.77
N VAL A 55 -4.62 -8.19 1.67
CA VAL A 55 -3.94 -6.90 1.61
C VAL A 55 -2.45 -7.11 1.41
N LEU A 56 -1.87 -6.43 0.42
CA LEU A 56 -0.45 -6.40 0.16
C LEU A 56 0.09 -4.99 0.34
N MET A 57 0.92 -4.74 1.34
CA MET A 57 1.65 -3.49 1.51
C MET A 57 3.06 -3.61 0.97
N VAL A 58 3.44 -2.70 0.08
CA VAL A 58 4.72 -2.76 -0.64
C VAL A 58 5.51 -1.48 -0.41
N THR A 59 6.77 -1.64 -0.07
CA THR A 59 7.76 -0.56 -0.03
C THR A 59 9.07 -0.97 -0.70
N HIS A 60 9.88 0.00 -1.10
CA HIS A 60 11.23 -0.29 -1.61
C HIS A 60 12.34 -0.10 -0.57
N VAL A 61 12.00 0.38 0.62
CA VAL A 61 12.91 0.59 1.75
C VAL A 61 12.77 -0.55 2.75
N LYS A 62 13.81 -1.35 2.88
CA LYS A 62 13.82 -2.54 3.74
C LYS A 62 13.45 -2.21 5.19
N GLU A 63 14.04 -1.16 5.73
CA GLU A 63 13.87 -0.74 7.13
C GLU A 63 12.41 -0.35 7.44
N LEU A 64 11.68 0.14 6.43
CA LEU A 64 10.27 0.49 6.59
C LEU A 64 9.36 -0.73 6.71
N ILE A 65 9.76 -1.89 6.19
CA ILE A 65 8.95 -3.11 6.29
C ILE A 65 8.79 -3.51 7.76
N GLU A 66 9.90 -3.63 8.48
CA GLU A 66 9.90 -4.01 9.90
C GLU A 66 9.23 -2.94 10.76
N GLN A 67 9.58 -1.67 10.57
CA GLN A 67 9.00 -0.55 11.31
C GLN A 67 7.48 -0.45 11.12
N ASN A 68 6.99 -0.66 9.90
CA ASN A 68 5.56 -0.63 9.62
C ASN A 68 4.85 -1.85 10.21
N ALA A 69 5.48 -3.03 10.20
CA ALA A 69 4.96 -4.24 10.83
C ALA A 69 4.85 -4.06 12.35
N GLU A 70 5.90 -3.57 13.01
CA GLU A 70 5.90 -3.28 14.45
C GLU A 70 4.80 -2.27 14.81
N LYS A 71 4.68 -1.19 14.05
CA LYS A 71 3.64 -0.17 14.28
C LYS A 71 2.23 -0.73 14.05
N MET A 72 2.04 -1.61 13.06
CA MET A 72 0.76 -2.31 12.86
C MET A 72 0.41 -3.12 14.10
N LEU A 73 1.32 -3.95 14.59
CA LEU A 73 1.10 -4.81 15.75
C LEU A 73 0.91 -4.02 17.06
N LEU A 74 1.52 -2.83 17.18
CA LEU A 74 1.24 -1.92 18.31
C LEU A 74 -0.20 -1.41 18.32
N HIS A 75 -0.81 -1.24 17.14
CA HIS A 75 -2.19 -0.74 17.01
C HIS A 75 -3.22 -1.87 16.93
N TRP A 76 -2.81 -3.02 16.45
CA TRP A 76 -3.61 -4.21 16.28
C TRP A 76 -2.77 -5.46 16.57
N PRO A 77 -2.64 -5.87 17.86
CA PRO A 77 -1.75 -6.97 18.27
C PRO A 77 -2.03 -8.30 17.58
N ASP A 78 -3.30 -8.59 17.30
CA ASP A 78 -3.76 -9.83 16.66
C ASP A 78 -3.89 -9.70 15.12
N ALA A 79 -3.23 -8.71 14.49
CA ALA A 79 -3.27 -8.55 13.05
C ALA A 79 -2.75 -9.82 12.34
N PRO A 80 -3.48 -10.35 11.34
CA PRO A 80 -3.03 -11.51 10.55
C PRO A 80 -1.94 -11.07 9.56
N LEU A 81 -0.77 -10.70 10.09
CA LEU A 81 0.32 -10.05 9.38
C LEU A 81 1.47 -11.01 9.10
N GLY A 82 1.91 -11.07 7.84
CA GLY A 82 3.13 -11.70 7.40
C GLY A 82 4.11 -10.70 6.80
N ILE A 83 5.38 -11.09 6.74
CA ILE A 83 6.45 -10.31 6.11
C ILE A 83 7.09 -11.13 4.99
N TYR A 84 7.24 -10.51 3.81
CA TYR A 84 7.98 -11.09 2.70
C TYR A 84 9.11 -10.17 2.24
N SER A 85 10.32 -10.46 2.68
CA SER A 85 11.51 -9.70 2.31
C SER A 85 12.76 -10.59 2.37
N ALA A 86 13.43 -10.73 1.23
CA ALA A 86 14.70 -11.46 1.16
C ALA A 86 15.78 -10.80 2.04
N GLY A 87 15.79 -9.47 2.11
CA GLY A 87 16.74 -8.73 2.94
C GLY A 87 16.54 -8.93 4.45
N ILE A 88 15.32 -9.29 4.90
CA ILE A 88 14.98 -9.58 6.30
C ILE A 88 15.07 -11.11 6.56
N GLY A 89 15.06 -11.93 5.50
CA GLY A 89 15.07 -13.39 5.63
C GLY A 89 13.70 -14.00 5.94
N ARG A 90 12.61 -13.23 5.84
CA ARG A 90 11.23 -13.72 6.05
C ARG A 90 10.51 -13.88 4.72
N LYS A 91 9.74 -14.98 4.59
CA LYS A 91 9.02 -15.35 3.35
C LYS A 91 7.60 -15.83 3.66
N GLU A 92 6.80 -14.97 4.27
CA GLU A 92 5.44 -15.26 4.74
C GLU A 92 4.41 -14.64 3.78
N LEU A 93 3.82 -15.44 2.87
CA LEU A 93 2.84 -14.97 1.87
C LEU A 93 1.39 -15.39 2.16
N HIS A 94 1.15 -16.19 3.21
CA HIS A 94 -0.16 -16.80 3.44
C HIS A 94 -0.99 -16.13 4.53
N GLN A 95 -0.57 -14.94 4.96
CA GLN A 95 -1.34 -14.12 5.90
C GLN A 95 -2.27 -13.18 5.12
N GLN A 96 -3.40 -12.80 5.72
CA GLN A 96 -4.34 -11.85 5.08
C GLN A 96 -3.70 -10.50 4.78
N ILE A 97 -2.74 -10.07 5.60
CA ILE A 97 -1.97 -8.85 5.39
C ILE A 97 -0.51 -9.25 5.20
N THR A 98 0.09 -8.90 4.07
CA THR A 98 1.50 -9.13 3.81
C THR A 98 2.22 -7.82 3.59
N PHE A 99 3.29 -7.58 4.37
CA PHE A 99 4.21 -6.47 4.15
C PHE A 99 5.45 -6.97 3.39
N ALA A 100 5.76 -6.35 2.27
CA ALA A 100 6.78 -6.86 1.37
C ALA A 100 7.68 -5.77 0.77
N GLY A 101 8.93 -6.15 0.48
CA GLY A 101 9.83 -5.35 -0.33
C GLY A 101 9.61 -5.60 -1.81
N ILE A 102 9.45 -4.54 -2.62
CA ILE A 102 9.21 -4.66 -4.07
C ILE A 102 10.26 -5.52 -4.77
N GLN A 103 11.51 -5.42 -4.38
CA GLN A 103 12.61 -6.21 -4.97
C GLN A 103 12.43 -7.72 -4.75
N SER A 104 11.79 -8.11 -3.64
CA SER A 104 11.56 -9.51 -3.29
C SER A 104 10.34 -10.11 -4.02
N ILE A 105 9.35 -9.27 -4.38
CA ILE A 105 8.05 -9.74 -4.88
C ILE A 105 7.72 -9.35 -6.32
N ARG A 106 8.50 -8.49 -6.96
CA ARG A 106 8.20 -7.94 -8.31
C ARG A 106 7.92 -9.00 -9.40
N ASN A 107 8.42 -10.21 -9.23
CA ASN A 107 8.23 -11.34 -10.16
C ASN A 107 7.43 -12.49 -9.53
N LYS A 108 6.71 -12.25 -8.44
CA LYS A 108 6.05 -13.28 -7.65
C LYS A 108 4.53 -13.16 -7.61
N ALA A 109 3.94 -12.49 -8.60
CA ALA A 109 2.49 -12.30 -8.62
C ALA A 109 1.71 -13.62 -8.53
N THR A 110 2.18 -14.69 -9.18
CA THR A 110 1.55 -16.03 -9.13
C THR A 110 1.68 -16.65 -7.73
N ASP A 111 2.81 -16.48 -7.05
CA ASP A 111 3.02 -17.03 -5.70
C ASP A 111 2.18 -16.25 -4.66
N ILE A 112 2.03 -14.93 -4.86
CA ILE A 112 1.20 -14.05 -4.04
C ILE A 112 -0.28 -14.39 -4.22
N GLY A 113 -0.71 -14.61 -5.46
CA GLY A 113 -2.08 -14.95 -5.79
C GLY A 113 -3.05 -13.76 -5.72
N HIS A 114 -4.27 -14.01 -5.21
CA HIS A 114 -5.33 -13.02 -5.13
C HIS A 114 -5.03 -11.92 -4.11
N ILE A 115 -5.11 -10.66 -4.54
CA ILE A 115 -5.01 -9.46 -3.69
C ILE A 115 -6.20 -8.55 -4.01
N ASP A 116 -6.85 -8.04 -2.97
CA ASP A 116 -7.97 -7.09 -3.08
C ASP A 116 -7.49 -5.64 -2.95
N LEU A 117 -6.54 -5.41 -2.06
CA LEU A 117 -5.99 -4.08 -1.80
C LEU A 117 -4.46 -4.11 -1.78
N MET A 118 -3.85 -3.34 -2.67
CA MET A 118 -2.41 -3.09 -2.66
C MET A 118 -2.13 -1.68 -2.13
N ILE A 119 -1.29 -1.57 -1.11
CA ILE A 119 -0.86 -0.31 -0.50
C ILE A 119 0.61 -0.09 -0.87
N VAL A 120 0.92 1.05 -1.46
CA VAL A 120 2.30 1.45 -1.79
C VAL A 120 2.75 2.53 -0.82
N ASP A 121 3.63 2.17 0.11
CA ASP A 121 4.17 3.12 1.09
C ASP A 121 5.32 3.94 0.49
N GLU A 122 5.47 5.18 1.00
CA GLU A 122 6.43 6.17 0.52
C GLU A 122 6.42 6.33 -1.02
N ALA A 123 5.22 6.46 -1.57
CA ALA A 123 4.96 6.47 -3.01
C ALA A 123 5.80 7.49 -3.80
N HIS A 124 6.23 8.60 -3.16
CA HIS A 124 7.09 9.62 -3.77
C HIS A 124 8.50 9.09 -4.11
N LEU A 125 8.95 8.04 -3.42
CA LEU A 125 10.27 7.45 -3.65
C LEU A 125 10.30 6.51 -4.87
N ILE A 126 9.16 6.19 -5.49
CA ILE A 126 9.14 5.42 -6.73
C ILE A 126 9.81 6.24 -7.82
N SER A 127 11.06 5.88 -8.15
CA SER A 127 11.80 6.48 -9.25
C SER A 127 11.39 5.87 -10.59
N HIS A 128 11.74 6.51 -11.71
CA HIS A 128 11.51 5.94 -13.04
C HIS A 128 12.09 4.52 -13.19
N ASN A 129 13.19 4.21 -12.51
CA ASN A 129 13.81 2.87 -12.53
C ASN A 129 13.02 1.82 -11.74
N THR A 130 12.37 2.22 -10.62
CA THR A 130 11.55 1.32 -9.79
C THR A 130 10.08 1.27 -10.23
N ASP A 131 9.63 2.27 -10.98
CA ASP A 131 8.27 2.35 -11.53
C ASP A 131 7.92 1.10 -12.35
N THR A 132 8.85 0.61 -13.17
CA THR A 132 8.67 -0.61 -13.98
C THR A 132 8.37 -1.84 -13.10
N SER A 133 9.02 -1.98 -11.94
CA SER A 133 8.79 -3.10 -11.02
C SER A 133 7.39 -3.04 -10.40
N TYR A 134 6.94 -1.86 -9.97
CA TYR A 134 5.60 -1.66 -9.45
C TYR A 134 4.53 -1.87 -10.52
N ARG A 135 4.71 -1.31 -11.72
CA ARG A 135 3.77 -1.48 -12.84
C ARG A 135 3.63 -2.94 -13.23
N LYS A 136 4.76 -3.66 -13.31
CA LYS A 136 4.78 -5.08 -13.63
C LYS A 136 4.01 -5.88 -12.59
N LEU A 137 4.28 -5.66 -11.31
CA LEU A 137 3.58 -6.36 -10.22
C LEU A 137 2.08 -6.05 -10.25
N ILE A 138 1.69 -4.76 -10.33
CA ILE A 138 0.28 -4.33 -10.41
C ILE A 138 -0.41 -4.97 -11.61
N HIS A 139 0.23 -4.98 -12.77
CA HIS A 139 -0.32 -5.57 -13.99
C HIS A 139 -0.65 -7.06 -13.79
N TYR A 140 0.32 -7.84 -13.32
CA TYR A 140 0.09 -9.28 -13.12
C TYR A 140 -0.89 -9.59 -12.00
N LEU A 141 -0.89 -8.84 -10.91
CA LEU A 141 -1.89 -9.00 -9.85
C LEU A 141 -3.31 -8.65 -10.34
N LYS A 142 -3.44 -7.62 -11.19
CA LYS A 142 -4.74 -7.28 -11.82
C LYS A 142 -5.20 -8.30 -12.86
N MET A 143 -4.30 -9.08 -13.44
CA MET A 143 -4.69 -10.24 -14.26
C MET A 143 -5.33 -11.35 -13.42
N ILE A 144 -4.89 -11.50 -12.17
CA ILE A 144 -5.46 -12.48 -11.21
C ILE A 144 -6.76 -11.93 -10.61
N ASN A 145 -6.75 -10.67 -10.15
CA ASN A 145 -7.94 -9.98 -9.64
C ASN A 145 -8.11 -8.61 -10.31
N PRO A 146 -8.92 -8.50 -11.38
CA PRO A 146 -9.18 -7.23 -12.06
C PRO A 146 -9.81 -6.15 -11.18
N ALA A 147 -10.48 -6.54 -10.07
CA ALA A 147 -11.10 -5.64 -9.11
C ALA A 147 -10.11 -5.09 -8.07
N MET A 148 -8.85 -5.55 -8.06
CA MET A 148 -7.83 -5.09 -7.11
C MET A 148 -7.72 -3.56 -7.11
N ARG A 149 -7.79 -2.97 -5.90
CA ARG A 149 -7.56 -1.54 -5.69
C ARG A 149 -6.10 -1.29 -5.32
N VAL A 150 -5.56 -0.19 -5.80
CA VAL A 150 -4.20 0.26 -5.47
C VAL A 150 -4.26 1.64 -4.85
N ILE A 151 -3.65 1.82 -3.69
CA ILE A 151 -3.52 3.11 -3.01
C ILE A 151 -2.06 3.44 -2.75
N GLY A 152 -1.70 4.71 -2.85
CA GLY A 152 -0.40 5.22 -2.41
C GLY A 152 -0.49 5.92 -1.07
N LEU A 153 0.62 5.94 -0.35
CA LEU A 153 0.82 6.77 0.84
C LEU A 153 2.12 7.56 0.67
N THR A 154 2.07 8.85 0.95
CA THR A 154 3.26 9.70 0.87
C THR A 154 3.18 10.88 1.83
N ALA A 155 4.34 11.42 2.23
CA ALA A 155 4.42 12.71 2.90
C ALA A 155 4.52 13.87 1.90
N THR A 156 5.04 13.60 0.70
CA THR A 156 5.29 14.61 -0.34
C THR A 156 4.72 14.12 -1.67
N PRO A 157 3.74 14.85 -2.26
CA PRO A 157 3.08 14.42 -3.49
C PRO A 157 3.87 14.75 -4.77
N TYR A 158 5.07 15.24 -4.65
CA TYR A 158 5.93 15.60 -5.78
C TYR A 158 7.31 14.96 -5.68
N ARG A 159 7.96 14.80 -6.83
CA ARG A 159 9.32 14.28 -6.97
C ARG A 159 10.23 15.41 -7.45
N LEU A 160 11.35 15.60 -6.78
CA LEU A 160 12.34 16.61 -7.20
C LEU A 160 12.78 16.35 -8.65
N GLY A 161 12.60 17.34 -9.52
CA GLY A 161 12.94 17.26 -10.95
C GLY A 161 11.99 16.44 -11.82
N HIS A 162 10.88 15.87 -11.26
CA HIS A 162 9.97 14.98 -12.00
C HIS A 162 8.48 15.34 -11.86
N GLY A 163 8.15 16.42 -11.16
CA GLY A 163 6.76 16.89 -11.00
C GLY A 163 5.94 16.10 -9.97
N MET A 164 4.62 16.19 -10.10
CA MET A 164 3.68 15.52 -9.20
C MET A 164 3.68 14.00 -9.41
N ILE A 165 3.41 13.24 -8.35
CA ILE A 165 3.30 11.78 -8.46
C ILE A 165 2.09 11.33 -9.29
N THR A 166 1.13 12.24 -9.52
CA THR A 166 -0.03 12.05 -10.40
C THR A 166 0.22 12.43 -11.85
N ASP A 167 1.36 13.06 -12.16
CA ASP A 167 1.70 13.41 -13.54
C ASP A 167 1.96 12.13 -14.36
N LYS A 168 1.35 12.06 -15.52
CA LYS A 168 1.49 10.87 -16.40
C LYS A 168 2.87 10.85 -17.07
N PRO A 169 3.46 9.65 -17.19
CA PRO A 169 2.87 8.32 -17.00
C PRO A 169 2.96 7.75 -15.56
N GLY A 170 2.72 8.51 -14.50
CA GLY A 170 2.73 8.04 -13.11
C GLY A 170 1.74 6.89 -12.81
N ILE A 171 1.93 6.24 -11.65
CA ILE A 171 1.07 5.14 -11.19
C ILE A 171 -0.25 5.68 -10.62
N PHE A 172 -0.20 6.84 -9.97
CA PHE A 172 -1.34 7.40 -9.25
C PHE A 172 -2.12 8.40 -10.08
N ASP A 173 -3.43 8.49 -9.82
CA ASP A 173 -4.39 9.27 -10.60
C ASP A 173 -4.97 10.46 -9.84
N ALA A 174 -4.96 10.42 -8.51
CA ALA A 174 -5.52 11.45 -7.63
C ALA A 174 -4.76 11.58 -6.31
N LEU A 175 -4.84 12.76 -5.69
CA LEU A 175 -4.38 13.01 -4.31
C LEU A 175 -5.59 13.11 -3.38
N ILE A 176 -5.42 12.56 -2.16
CA ILE A 176 -6.37 12.60 -1.05
C ILE A 176 -5.71 13.21 0.17
#